data_7c4c420d14b70319325e7fa9c4a5809e
#
_entry.id   7c4c420d14b70319325e7fa9c4a5809e
#
_cell.length_a   1.000
_cell.length_b   1.000
_cell.length_c   1.000
_cell.angle_alpha   90.00
_cell.angle_beta   90.00
_cell.angle_gamma   90.00
#
_symmetry.space_group_name_H-M   'P 1'
#
loop_
_entity.id
_entity.type
_entity.pdbx_description
1 polymer ?
#
loop_
_entity_poly.entity_id
_entity_poly.type
_entity_poly.pdbx_seq_one_letter_code
_entity_poly.pdbx_strand_id
1 'polypeptide(L)'
;MEDGREIVVGDTAPCVGCGMCCNGTLYWMAKVTPGEEERISAHGLELTEEKGTTYFRLPCHHEQCGRCTIYETRFDICRSFRCQLLRNYQAGEVELGEARRRVETALELVEAVRADDPAAANAFNRRAIRASLAEAPDSETAEEKAARARKLLNIIALDTCLERWFRNPRAAPGDAQPEISSANS
;
A
#
# COMPACT_ATOMS: atom_id res chain seq x y z
N MET A 1 -13.02 18.78 25.04
CA MET A 1 -12.91 17.31 25.27
C MET A 1 -11.68 16.87 24.50
N GLU A 2 -10.55 16.79 25.21
CA GLU A 2 -9.28 16.36 24.64
C GLU A 2 -9.37 14.85 24.43
N ASP A 3 -9.30 14.44 23.15
CA ASP A 3 -9.21 13.03 22.77
C ASP A 3 -7.84 12.49 23.20
N GLY A 4 -7.83 11.81 24.34
CA GLY A 4 -6.64 11.19 24.91
C GLY A 4 -6.14 10.03 24.06
N ARG A 5 -5.54 10.32 22.91
CA ARG A 5 -4.80 9.33 22.13
C ARG A 5 -3.57 8.94 22.92
N GLU A 6 -3.67 7.81 23.59
CA GLU A 6 -2.53 7.15 24.22
C GLU A 6 -1.40 7.01 23.20
N ILE A 7 -0.28 7.68 23.45
CA ILE A 7 0.89 7.62 22.58
C ILE A 7 1.50 6.25 22.72
N VAL A 8 1.18 5.34 21.81
CA VAL A 8 1.86 4.05 21.72
C VAL A 8 3.31 4.30 21.29
N VAL A 9 4.20 4.29 22.27
CA VAL A 9 5.65 4.37 22.06
C VAL A 9 6.16 2.94 22.00
N GLY A 10 6.42 2.45 20.80
CA GLY A 10 6.95 1.11 20.57
C GLY A 10 7.66 1.03 19.22
N ASP A 11 8.35 -0.05 18.98
CA ASP A 11 9.13 -0.28 17.73
C ASP A 11 8.28 -0.28 16.45
N THR A 12 6.95 -0.39 16.58
CA THR A 12 5.97 -0.32 15.47
C THR A 12 5.11 0.95 15.49
N ALA A 13 5.45 1.94 16.32
CA ALA A 13 4.65 3.16 16.51
C ALA A 13 4.23 3.90 15.23
N PRO A 14 5.06 4.01 14.16
CA PRO A 14 4.64 4.63 12.91
C PRO A 14 3.54 3.86 12.16
N CYS A 15 3.35 2.57 12.44
CA CYS A 15 2.38 1.71 11.76
C CYS A 15 0.95 1.88 12.29
N VAL A 16 0.81 2.41 13.52
CA VAL A 16 -0.50 2.57 14.15
C VAL A 16 -1.30 3.63 13.39
N GLY A 17 -2.41 3.23 12.78
CA GLY A 17 -3.24 4.08 11.95
C GLY A 17 -2.78 4.26 10.50
N CYS A 18 -1.66 3.66 10.08
CA CYS A 18 -1.14 3.74 8.71
C CYS A 18 -1.91 2.85 7.72
N GLY A 19 -1.99 1.55 7.96
CA GLY A 19 -2.73 0.56 7.14
C GLY A 19 -2.28 0.35 5.69
N MET A 20 -1.38 1.15 5.13
CA MET A 20 -1.05 1.14 3.69
C MET A 20 -0.49 -0.19 3.16
N CYS A 21 0.14 -0.99 3.99
CA CYS A 21 0.61 -2.32 3.61
C CYS A 21 -0.53 -3.37 3.58
N CYS A 22 -1.67 -3.09 4.22
CA CYS A 22 -2.80 -4.02 4.35
C CYS A 22 -3.97 -3.63 3.45
N ASN A 23 -4.16 -2.32 3.17
CA ASN A 23 -5.28 -1.81 2.37
C ASN A 23 -5.01 -1.78 0.85
N GLY A 24 -3.89 -2.35 0.39
CA GLY A 24 -3.56 -2.42 -1.03
C GLY A 24 -2.90 -1.16 -1.60
N THR A 25 -2.64 -0.12 -0.81
CA THR A 25 -2.00 1.12 -1.27
C THR A 25 -0.54 0.92 -1.63
N LEU A 26 0.21 0.23 -0.76
CA LEU A 26 1.65 0.02 -0.95
C LEU A 26 1.93 -1.18 -1.87
N TYR A 27 1.21 -2.27 -1.65
CA TYR A 27 1.28 -3.51 -2.42
C TYR A 27 -0.11 -4.04 -2.71
N TRP A 28 -0.27 -4.85 -3.76
CA TRP A 28 -1.56 -5.48 -4.11
C TRP A 28 -1.66 -6.95 -3.72
N MET A 29 -0.53 -7.55 -3.33
CA MET A 29 -0.45 -8.93 -2.85
C MET A 29 0.55 -9.04 -1.71
N ALA A 30 0.35 -10.03 -0.85
CA ALA A 30 1.29 -10.40 0.19
C ALA A 30 1.69 -11.86 0.03
N LYS A 31 3.00 -12.14 0.09
CA LYS A 31 3.55 -13.48 -0.03
C LYS A 31 3.09 -14.34 1.16
N VAL A 32 2.65 -15.56 0.87
CA VAL A 32 2.26 -16.53 1.89
C VAL A 32 3.50 -17.25 2.40
N THR A 33 3.62 -17.35 3.73
CA THR A 33 4.63 -18.23 4.33
C THR A 33 4.19 -19.68 4.14
N PRO A 34 5.04 -20.58 3.63
CA PRO A 34 4.68 -21.98 3.45
C PRO A 34 4.10 -22.60 4.73
N GLY A 35 2.94 -23.25 4.60
CA GLY A 35 2.21 -23.85 5.70
C GLY A 35 1.13 -22.96 6.33
N GLU A 36 0.97 -21.72 5.86
CA GLU A 36 -0.12 -20.82 6.30
C GLU A 36 -1.32 -20.79 5.34
N GLU A 37 -1.26 -21.47 4.21
CA GLU A 37 -2.24 -21.41 3.13
C GLU A 37 -3.66 -21.73 3.63
N GLU A 38 -3.79 -22.80 4.39
CA GLU A 38 -5.07 -23.26 4.93
C GLU A 38 -5.65 -22.25 5.94
N ARG A 39 -4.80 -21.69 6.80
CA ARG A 39 -5.18 -20.67 7.76
C ARG A 39 -5.62 -19.38 7.07
N ILE A 40 -4.90 -18.93 6.04
CA ILE A 40 -5.22 -17.73 5.27
C ILE A 40 -6.55 -17.92 4.54
N SER A 41 -6.77 -19.08 3.90
CA SER A 41 -8.04 -19.42 3.25
C SER A 41 -9.21 -19.49 4.24
N ALA A 42 -8.99 -20.03 5.44
CA ALA A 42 -10.01 -20.07 6.50
C ALA A 42 -10.42 -18.68 6.98
N HIS A 43 -9.54 -17.69 6.83
CA HIS A 43 -9.85 -16.28 7.04
C HIS A 43 -10.51 -15.59 5.83
N GLY A 44 -10.88 -16.35 4.78
CA GLY A 44 -11.59 -15.82 3.61
C GLY A 44 -10.72 -14.98 2.67
N LEU A 45 -9.39 -15.10 2.73
CA LEU A 45 -8.48 -14.44 1.81
C LEU A 45 -8.21 -15.33 0.59
N GLU A 46 -8.34 -14.75 -0.60
CA GLU A 46 -8.11 -15.46 -1.86
C GLU A 46 -6.62 -15.68 -2.10
N LEU A 47 -6.24 -16.94 -2.29
CA LEU A 47 -4.88 -17.32 -2.66
C LEU A 47 -4.72 -17.31 -4.18
N THR A 48 -3.55 -16.89 -4.63
CA THR A 48 -3.11 -16.99 -6.02
C THR A 48 -1.67 -17.45 -6.07
N GLU A 49 -1.33 -18.18 -7.12
CA GLU A 49 0.04 -18.67 -7.33
C GLU A 49 0.67 -17.93 -8.52
N GLU A 50 1.85 -17.38 -8.32
CA GLU A 50 2.63 -16.76 -9.39
C GLU A 50 4.09 -17.26 -9.32
N LYS A 51 4.57 -17.84 -10.40
CA LYS A 51 5.95 -18.35 -10.54
C LYS A 51 6.38 -19.26 -9.37
N GLY A 52 5.47 -20.16 -8.93
CA GLY A 52 5.72 -21.10 -7.83
C GLY A 52 5.72 -20.48 -6.43
N THR A 53 5.20 -19.27 -6.30
CA THR A 53 5.03 -18.58 -5.01
C THR A 53 3.56 -18.27 -4.78
N THR A 54 3.07 -18.65 -3.60
CA THR A 54 1.69 -18.35 -3.19
C THR A 54 1.58 -16.98 -2.57
N TYR A 55 0.53 -16.26 -2.93
CA TYR A 55 0.19 -14.93 -2.43
C TYR A 55 -1.29 -14.88 -2.02
N PHE A 56 -1.66 -13.93 -1.18
CA PHE A 56 -3.04 -13.50 -1.02
C PHE A 56 -3.21 -12.05 -1.48
N ARG A 57 -4.42 -11.73 -1.98
CA ARG A 57 -4.72 -10.40 -2.54
C ARG A 57 -4.99 -9.37 -1.45
N LEU A 58 -4.65 -8.11 -1.76
CA LEU A 58 -4.97 -6.95 -0.95
C LEU A 58 -5.99 -6.06 -1.70
N PRO A 59 -6.87 -5.35 -1.02
CA PRO A 59 -6.90 -5.09 0.43
C PRO A 59 -7.30 -6.30 1.26
N CYS A 60 -6.71 -6.43 2.44
CA CYS A 60 -7.10 -7.42 3.44
C CYS A 60 -8.35 -6.91 4.18
N HIS A 61 -9.43 -7.68 4.21
CA HIS A 61 -10.68 -7.28 4.88
C HIS A 61 -10.56 -7.21 6.42
N HIS A 62 -9.48 -7.73 6.99
CA HIS A 62 -9.15 -7.53 8.40
C HIS A 62 -8.53 -6.15 8.69
N GLU A 63 -8.21 -5.37 7.66
CA GLU A 63 -7.82 -3.97 7.83
C GLU A 63 -9.07 -3.10 7.93
N GLN A 64 -9.21 -2.36 9.03
CA GLN A 64 -10.30 -1.44 9.27
C GLN A 64 -9.76 -0.15 9.87
N CYS A 65 -9.88 0.94 9.13
CA CYS A 65 -9.44 2.28 9.56
C CYS A 65 -7.98 2.32 10.07
N GLY A 66 -7.07 1.68 9.35
CA GLY A 66 -5.65 1.64 9.70
C GLY A 66 -5.29 0.63 10.80
N ARG A 67 -6.23 -0.23 11.20
CA ARG A 67 -6.04 -1.25 12.24
C ARG A 67 -6.35 -2.64 11.72
N CYS A 68 -5.66 -3.64 12.26
CA CYS A 68 -5.89 -5.04 11.95
C CYS A 68 -6.80 -5.68 13.02
N THR A 69 -7.95 -6.22 12.63
CA THR A 69 -8.91 -6.87 13.54
C THR A 69 -8.39 -8.19 14.12
N ILE A 70 -7.40 -8.80 13.46
CA ILE A 70 -6.73 -10.03 13.90
C ILE A 70 -5.27 -9.78 14.30
N TYR A 71 -4.96 -8.60 14.88
CA TYR A 71 -3.57 -8.17 15.12
C TYR A 71 -2.74 -9.20 15.88
N GLU A 72 -3.29 -9.79 16.92
CA GLU A 72 -2.61 -10.78 17.77
C GLU A 72 -2.35 -12.11 17.05
N THR A 73 -3.25 -12.48 16.14
CA THR A 73 -3.21 -13.75 15.38
C THR A 73 -2.90 -13.56 13.92
N ARG A 74 -2.38 -12.38 13.53
CA ARG A 74 -2.03 -12.06 12.13
C ARG A 74 -1.03 -13.06 11.54
N PHE A 75 -1.03 -13.17 10.22
CA PHE A 75 -0.18 -14.08 9.46
C PHE A 75 1.31 -13.72 9.61
N ASP A 76 2.20 -14.69 9.38
CA ASP A 76 3.64 -14.52 9.60
C ASP A 76 4.22 -13.41 8.72
N ILE A 77 3.79 -13.31 7.45
CA ILE A 77 4.20 -12.20 6.59
C ILE A 77 3.79 -10.85 7.18
N CYS A 78 2.60 -10.74 7.79
CA CYS A 78 2.15 -9.50 8.42
C CYS A 78 2.94 -9.16 9.69
N ARG A 79 3.49 -10.18 10.37
CA ARG A 79 4.34 -10.00 11.56
C ARG A 79 5.76 -9.60 11.18
N SER A 80 6.29 -10.20 10.12
CA SER A 80 7.68 -10.02 9.69
C SER A 80 7.90 -8.83 8.77
N PHE A 81 6.87 -8.41 8.01
CA PHE A 81 6.99 -7.31 7.07
C PHE A 81 7.35 -5.99 7.74
N ARG A 82 8.33 -5.30 7.18
CA ARG A 82 8.77 -3.95 7.58
C ARG A 82 8.96 -3.10 6.33
N CYS A 83 8.14 -2.07 6.16
CA CYS A 83 8.36 -1.08 5.10
C CYS A 83 9.65 -0.30 5.37
N GLN A 84 10.17 0.41 4.37
CA GLN A 84 11.43 1.16 4.53
C GLN A 84 11.33 2.21 5.65
N LEU A 85 10.21 2.92 5.77
CA LEU A 85 10.02 3.90 6.84
C LEU A 85 10.14 3.27 8.23
N LEU A 86 9.50 2.09 8.43
CA LEU A 86 9.59 1.39 9.71
C LEU A 86 11.02 0.91 10.00
N ARG A 87 11.74 0.41 8.99
CA ARG A 87 13.15 0.01 9.12
C ARG A 87 14.02 1.19 9.54
N ASN A 88 13.86 2.34 8.88
CA ASN A 88 14.62 3.55 9.18
C ASN A 88 14.32 4.08 10.59
N TYR A 89 13.05 4.01 11.02
CA TYR A 89 12.65 4.35 12.38
C TYR A 89 13.30 3.42 13.41
N GLN A 90 13.24 2.10 13.18
CA GLN A 90 13.85 1.11 14.08
C GLN A 90 15.37 1.20 14.14
N ALA A 91 16.00 1.65 13.05
CA ALA A 91 17.44 1.91 13.01
C ALA A 91 17.85 3.26 13.65
N GLY A 92 16.89 4.07 14.09
CA GLY A 92 17.14 5.42 14.63
C GLY A 92 17.52 6.46 13.57
N GLU A 93 17.35 6.14 12.27
CA GLU A 93 17.63 7.06 11.16
C GLU A 93 16.52 8.10 10.96
N VAL A 94 15.35 7.83 11.48
CA VAL A 94 14.17 8.71 11.40
C VAL A 94 13.51 8.75 12.77
N GLU A 95 13.30 9.95 13.29
CA GLU A 95 12.58 10.19 14.53
C GLU A 95 11.07 9.91 14.39
N LEU A 96 10.41 9.50 15.50
CA LEU A 96 8.98 9.17 15.49
C LEU A 96 8.10 10.28 14.92
N GLY A 97 8.38 11.53 15.30
CA GLY A 97 7.64 12.69 14.81
C GLY A 97 7.72 12.85 13.30
N GLU A 98 8.91 12.64 12.73
CA GLU A 98 9.12 12.66 11.28
C GLU A 98 8.48 11.46 10.59
N ALA A 99 8.60 10.27 11.17
CA ALA A 99 7.96 9.07 10.62
C ALA A 99 6.43 9.23 10.53
N ARG A 100 5.81 9.81 11.55
CA ARG A 100 4.38 10.13 11.56
C ARG A 100 4.00 11.15 10.48
N ARG A 101 4.74 12.23 10.34
CA ARG A 101 4.50 13.23 9.27
C ARG A 101 4.55 12.59 7.88
N ARG A 102 5.50 11.68 7.63
CA ARG A 102 5.58 10.95 6.35
C ARG A 102 4.37 10.05 6.12
N VAL A 103 3.87 9.40 7.17
CA VAL A 103 2.62 8.63 7.10
C VAL A 103 1.43 9.54 6.80
N GLU A 104 1.28 10.65 7.50
CA GLU A 104 0.21 11.64 7.29
C GLU A 104 0.23 12.16 5.85
N THR A 105 1.39 12.61 5.36
CA THR A 105 1.55 13.06 3.96
C THR A 105 1.14 11.98 2.95
N ALA A 106 1.54 10.73 3.19
CA ALA A 106 1.16 9.64 2.30
C ALA A 106 -0.35 9.37 2.32
N LEU A 107 -0.99 9.43 3.50
CA LEU A 107 -2.43 9.26 3.63
C LEU A 107 -3.22 10.40 2.98
N GLU A 108 -2.75 11.64 3.08
CA GLU A 108 -3.34 12.79 2.37
C GLU A 108 -3.29 12.59 0.85
N LEU A 109 -2.16 12.09 0.33
CA LEU A 109 -2.03 11.76 -1.11
C LEU A 109 -2.95 10.60 -1.52
N VAL A 110 -3.12 9.59 -0.66
CA VAL A 110 -4.09 8.49 -0.89
C VAL A 110 -5.50 9.05 -0.99
N GLU A 111 -5.90 9.94 -0.11
CA GLU A 111 -7.23 10.56 -0.15
C GLU A 111 -7.42 11.43 -1.39
N ALA A 112 -6.40 12.19 -1.82
CA ALA A 112 -6.46 12.96 -3.06
C ALA A 112 -6.64 12.05 -4.29
N VAL A 113 -5.91 10.93 -4.36
CA VAL A 113 -6.08 9.94 -5.43
C VAL A 113 -7.44 9.28 -5.37
N ARG A 114 -7.93 8.93 -4.16
CA ARG A 114 -9.24 8.30 -3.96
C ARG A 114 -10.39 9.22 -4.34
N ALA A 115 -10.27 10.51 -4.08
CA ALA A 115 -11.27 11.51 -4.46
C ALA A 115 -11.41 11.65 -5.98
N ASP A 116 -10.31 11.49 -6.72
CA ASP A 116 -10.32 11.52 -8.19
C ASP A 116 -10.74 10.17 -8.81
N ASP A 117 -10.30 9.07 -8.22
CA ASP A 117 -10.62 7.71 -8.66
C ASP A 117 -10.39 6.72 -7.49
N PRO A 118 -11.45 6.21 -6.86
CA PRO A 118 -11.34 5.26 -5.75
C PRO A 118 -10.54 4.00 -6.07
N ALA A 119 -10.59 3.53 -7.32
CA ALA A 119 -9.86 2.33 -7.75
C ALA A 119 -8.35 2.57 -7.79
N ALA A 120 -7.89 3.79 -8.05
CA ALA A 120 -6.48 4.16 -8.09
C ALA A 120 -5.80 4.15 -6.71
N ALA A 121 -6.55 4.07 -5.63
CA ALA A 121 -5.97 3.88 -4.30
C ALA A 121 -5.26 2.52 -4.16
N ASN A 122 -5.74 1.48 -4.88
CA ASN A 122 -5.07 0.17 -4.93
C ASN A 122 -3.87 0.20 -5.87
N ALA A 123 -2.73 -0.34 -5.44
CA ALA A 123 -1.47 -0.33 -6.17
C ALA A 123 -1.56 -1.02 -7.56
N PHE A 124 -2.35 -2.09 -7.67
CA PHE A 124 -2.56 -2.79 -8.93
C PHE A 124 -3.29 -1.90 -9.95
N ASN A 125 -4.47 -1.40 -9.56
CA ASN A 125 -5.30 -0.57 -10.42
C ASN A 125 -4.60 0.75 -10.76
N ARG A 126 -3.90 1.36 -9.78
CA ARG A 126 -3.19 2.63 -9.95
C ARG A 126 -2.19 2.59 -11.09
N ARG A 127 -1.46 1.46 -11.25
CA ARG A 127 -0.51 1.30 -12.36
C ARG A 127 -1.20 1.33 -13.71
N ALA A 128 -2.31 0.59 -13.88
CA ALA A 128 -3.08 0.56 -15.12
C ALA A 128 -3.73 1.92 -15.41
N ILE A 129 -4.35 2.55 -14.41
CA ILE A 129 -4.98 3.87 -14.53
C ILE A 129 -3.93 4.92 -14.91
N ARG A 130 -2.76 4.90 -14.28
CA ARG A 130 -1.66 5.82 -14.62
C ARG A 130 -1.22 5.67 -16.07
N ALA A 131 -1.09 4.46 -16.58
CA ALA A 131 -0.73 4.21 -17.98
C ALA A 131 -1.81 4.77 -18.93
N SER A 132 -3.09 4.48 -18.65
CA SER A 132 -4.20 5.02 -19.44
C SER A 132 -4.28 6.55 -19.43
N LEU A 133 -4.06 7.18 -18.28
CA LEU A 133 -4.06 8.65 -18.16
C LEU A 133 -2.87 9.32 -18.86
N ALA A 134 -1.78 8.60 -19.09
CA ALA A 134 -0.62 9.12 -19.83
C ALA A 134 -0.87 9.19 -21.34
N GLU A 135 -1.82 8.40 -21.84
CA GLU A 135 -2.27 8.43 -23.23
C GLU A 135 -3.33 9.52 -23.40
N ALA A 136 -2.99 10.58 -24.16
CA ALA A 136 -3.94 11.65 -24.45
C ALA A 136 -4.94 11.17 -25.51
N PRO A 137 -6.27 11.36 -25.31
CA PRO A 137 -7.23 11.11 -26.37
C PRO A 137 -7.09 12.10 -27.52
N ASP A 138 -7.51 11.70 -28.72
CA ASP A 138 -7.41 12.51 -29.95
C ASP A 138 -8.21 13.83 -29.87
N SER A 139 -9.28 13.83 -29.05
CA SER A 139 -10.07 15.04 -28.79
C SER A 139 -10.39 15.14 -27.29
N GLU A 140 -10.05 16.25 -26.69
CA GLU A 140 -10.24 16.52 -25.26
C GLU A 140 -10.51 18.01 -25.05
N THR A 141 -11.54 18.34 -24.28
CA THR A 141 -11.80 19.72 -23.86
C THR A 141 -10.74 20.21 -22.89
N ALA A 142 -10.65 21.51 -22.70
CA ALA A 142 -9.71 22.08 -21.71
C ALA A 142 -10.00 21.60 -20.28
N GLU A 143 -11.27 21.40 -19.91
CA GLU A 143 -11.68 20.89 -18.60
C GLU A 143 -11.30 19.40 -18.41
N GLU A 144 -11.54 18.57 -19.42
CA GLU A 144 -11.16 17.15 -19.40
C GLU A 144 -9.64 16.98 -19.29
N LYS A 145 -8.88 17.78 -20.06
CA LYS A 145 -7.42 17.82 -19.99
C LYS A 145 -6.93 18.22 -18.59
N ALA A 146 -7.52 19.23 -17.99
CA ALA A 146 -7.17 19.68 -16.65
C ALA A 146 -7.49 18.58 -15.60
N ALA A 147 -8.66 17.94 -15.70
CA ALA A 147 -9.06 16.86 -14.81
C ALA A 147 -8.13 15.63 -14.95
N ARG A 148 -7.80 15.22 -16.17
CA ARG A 148 -6.84 14.13 -16.43
C ARG A 148 -5.46 14.46 -15.89
N ALA A 149 -4.96 15.68 -16.14
CA ALA A 149 -3.66 16.11 -15.64
C ALA A 149 -3.61 16.10 -14.09
N ARG A 150 -4.67 16.58 -13.42
CA ARG A 150 -4.77 16.54 -11.95
C ARG A 150 -4.70 15.11 -11.43
N LYS A 151 -5.52 14.19 -11.99
CA LYS A 151 -5.50 12.77 -11.60
C LYS A 151 -4.11 12.15 -11.77
N LEU A 152 -3.47 12.40 -12.90
CA LEU A 152 -2.12 11.88 -13.17
C LEU A 152 -1.09 12.45 -12.20
N LEU A 153 -1.15 13.74 -11.89
CA LEU A 153 -0.25 14.38 -10.92
C LEU A 153 -0.44 13.83 -9.51
N ASN A 154 -1.69 13.61 -9.06
CA ASN A 154 -1.96 13.00 -7.75
C ASN A 154 -1.40 11.57 -7.66
N ILE A 155 -1.57 10.76 -8.72
CA ILE A 155 -1.00 9.41 -8.79
C ILE A 155 0.54 9.45 -8.75
N ILE A 156 1.16 10.33 -9.52
CA ILE A 156 2.63 10.50 -9.56
C ILE A 156 3.15 10.95 -8.19
N ALA A 157 2.48 11.90 -7.54
CA ALA A 157 2.86 12.38 -6.22
C ALA A 157 2.81 11.25 -5.18
N LEU A 158 1.72 10.46 -5.17
CA LEU A 158 1.59 9.31 -4.30
C LEU A 158 2.68 8.27 -4.57
N ASP A 159 2.85 7.84 -5.82
CA ASP A 159 3.87 6.85 -6.17
C ASP A 159 5.28 7.32 -5.77
N THR A 160 5.61 8.59 -6.02
CA THR A 160 6.90 9.19 -5.62
C THR A 160 7.08 9.17 -4.11
N CYS A 161 6.04 9.51 -3.35
CA CYS A 161 6.05 9.45 -1.89
C CYS A 161 6.29 8.01 -1.40
N LEU A 162 5.54 7.03 -1.97
CA LEU A 162 5.66 5.63 -1.60
C LEU A 162 7.05 5.06 -1.93
N GLU A 163 7.60 5.35 -3.11
CA GLU A 163 8.94 4.94 -3.51
C GLU A 163 10.02 5.53 -2.60
N ARG A 164 9.90 6.81 -2.27
CA ARG A 164 10.90 7.52 -1.51
C ARG A 164 10.99 7.05 -0.06
N TRP A 165 9.86 6.74 0.58
CA TRP A 165 9.81 6.55 2.02
C TRP A 165 9.36 5.17 2.49
N PHE A 166 8.59 4.43 1.68
CA PHE A 166 7.92 3.20 2.13
C PHE A 166 8.38 1.94 1.41
N ARG A 167 8.69 2.03 0.11
CA ARG A 167 9.18 0.88 -0.64
C ARG A 167 10.66 0.70 -0.43
N ASN A 168 11.10 -0.55 -0.36
CA ASN A 168 12.52 -0.86 -0.22
C ASN A 168 13.17 -0.94 -1.61
N PRO A 169 14.07 0.00 -1.97
CA PRO A 169 14.77 -0.04 -3.26
C PRO A 169 15.76 -1.22 -3.36
N ARG A 170 16.08 -1.86 -2.22
CA ARG A 170 17.00 -3.01 -2.14
C ARG A 170 16.26 -4.32 -1.82
N ALA A 171 14.93 -4.35 -1.97
CA ALA A 171 14.19 -5.61 -1.83
C ALA A 171 14.76 -6.62 -2.83
N ALA A 172 15.08 -7.82 -2.35
CA ALA A 172 15.50 -8.90 -3.24
C ALA A 172 14.38 -9.16 -4.28
N PRO A 173 14.70 -9.67 -5.49
CA PRO A 173 13.69 -9.94 -6.52
C PRO A 173 12.51 -10.82 -6.04
N GLY A 174 12.68 -11.56 -4.94
CA GLY A 174 11.62 -12.34 -4.29
C GLY A 174 10.73 -11.55 -3.32
N ASP A 175 11.16 -10.35 -2.88
CA ASP A 175 10.37 -9.42 -2.07
C ASP A 175 9.67 -8.36 -2.93
N ALA A 176 10.04 -8.27 -4.21
CA ALA A 176 9.36 -7.43 -5.19
C ALA A 176 7.99 -8.03 -5.52
N GLN A 177 7.01 -7.16 -5.71
CA GLN A 177 5.71 -7.60 -6.24
C GLN A 177 5.95 -8.27 -7.62
N PRO A 178 5.27 -9.37 -7.92
CA PRO A 178 5.39 -10.00 -9.22
C PRO A 178 5.05 -9.00 -10.34
N GLU A 179 5.81 -9.02 -11.42
CA GLU A 179 5.50 -8.23 -12.59
C GLU A 179 4.14 -8.64 -13.13
N ILE A 180 3.28 -7.65 -13.43
CA ILE A 180 1.97 -7.93 -14.03
C ILE A 180 2.24 -8.54 -15.39
N SER A 181 2.04 -9.85 -15.51
CA SER A 181 1.94 -10.50 -16.79
C SER A 181 0.66 -9.98 -17.48
N SER A 182 0.82 -9.36 -18.63
CA SER A 182 -0.25 -8.84 -19.49
C SER A 182 -1.07 -9.94 -20.18
N ALA A 183 -1.20 -11.10 -19.53
CA ALA A 183 -1.96 -12.23 -20.03
C ALA A 183 -3.27 -12.34 -19.25
N ASN A 184 -4.27 -11.59 -19.69
CA ASN A 184 -5.65 -12.09 -19.82
C ASN A 184 -6.47 -11.04 -20.59
N SER A 185 -6.53 -11.27 -21.92
CA SER A 185 -7.62 -10.79 -22.76
C SER A 185 -8.74 -11.79 -22.72
#